data_a07db19787bfdfa1dc699cf002720308
#
_entry.id   a07db19787bfdfa1dc699cf002720308
#
_cell.length_a   1.000
_cell.length_b   1.000
_cell.length_c   1.000
_cell.angle_alpha   90.00
_cell.angle_beta   90.00
_cell.angle_gamma   90.00
#
_symmetry.space_group_name_H-M   'P 1'
#
loop_
_entity.id
_entity.type
_entity.pdbx_description
1 polymer ?
#
loop_
_entity_poly.entity_id
_entity_poly.type
_entity_poly.pdbx_seq_one_letter_code
_entity_poly.pdbx_strand_id
1 'polypeptide(L)'
;STSRRQRQMCIRDSIYLEKTLLESLKYKPETYELEMDGSTLRYKAFLIACGNASQYGNNAYITPQATLNDGLLDVTILEPFTVLDVPALSFQLFNKTIDQNSRIKTFRCKTLRIHRSKQGVIHFDGDPMIMGENIDVNIIKRGLQVIVPKNVEKDSSNVLQRAQDYINGLKQINEAILEDITHTNRMILDKGKEQIKKLRKN
;
A
#
# COMPACT_ATOMS: atom_id res chain seq x y z
N SER A 1 -2.00 -27.43 15.35
CA SER A 1 -2.01 -26.04 15.87
C SER A 1 -1.55 -24.97 14.86
N THR A 2 -0.83 -25.35 13.81
CA THR A 2 -0.35 -24.46 12.73
C THR A 2 -1.47 -23.86 11.88
N SER A 3 -2.52 -24.64 11.62
CA SER A 3 -3.69 -24.23 10.80
C SER A 3 -4.50 -23.08 11.42
N ARG A 4 -4.55 -22.97 12.75
CA ARG A 4 -5.28 -21.86 13.43
C ARG A 4 -4.53 -20.54 13.36
N ARG A 5 -3.19 -20.55 13.45
CA ARG A 5 -2.33 -19.36 13.35
C ARG A 5 -2.33 -18.82 11.90
N GLN A 6 -2.27 -19.69 10.91
CA GLN A 6 -2.37 -19.30 9.49
C GLN A 6 -3.71 -18.66 9.16
N ARG A 7 -4.85 -19.21 9.64
CA ARG A 7 -6.17 -18.60 9.43
C ARG A 7 -6.29 -17.22 10.09
N GLN A 8 -5.75 -17.05 11.30
CA GLN A 8 -5.76 -15.74 11.98
C GLN A 8 -4.88 -14.71 11.26
N MET A 9 -3.79 -15.12 10.63
CA MET A 9 -2.94 -14.25 9.83
C MET A 9 -3.68 -13.78 8.56
N CYS A 10 -4.30 -14.68 7.80
CA CYS A 10 -5.08 -14.33 6.60
C CYS A 10 -6.29 -13.41 6.89
N ILE A 11 -7.00 -13.63 8.01
CA ILE A 11 -8.14 -12.77 8.40
C ILE A 11 -7.66 -11.36 8.77
N ARG A 12 -6.53 -11.22 9.46
CA ARG A 12 -5.94 -9.91 9.76
C ARG A 12 -5.55 -9.15 8.51
N ASP A 13 -4.95 -9.83 7.53
CA ASP A 13 -4.49 -9.22 6.29
C ASP A 13 -5.67 -8.73 5.43
N SER A 14 -6.77 -9.47 5.39
CA SER A 14 -7.99 -9.08 4.67
C SER A 14 -8.67 -7.87 5.30
N ILE A 15 -8.81 -7.83 6.64
CA ILE A 15 -9.38 -6.68 7.37
C ILE A 15 -8.50 -5.44 7.22
N TYR A 16 -7.18 -5.62 7.19
CA TYR A 16 -6.25 -4.52 6.98
C TYR A 16 -6.40 -3.91 5.57
N LEU A 17 -6.52 -4.75 4.56
CA LEU A 17 -6.71 -4.33 3.18
C LEU A 17 -8.06 -3.60 2.98
N GLU A 18 -9.14 -4.11 3.58
CA GLU A 18 -10.46 -3.47 3.55
C GLU A 18 -10.43 -2.08 4.20
N LYS A 19 -9.90 -1.98 5.41
CA LYS A 19 -9.76 -0.68 6.10
C LYS A 19 -8.90 0.29 5.32
N THR A 20 -7.79 -0.17 4.75
CA THR A 20 -6.91 0.64 3.92
C THR A 20 -7.65 1.15 2.68
N LEU A 21 -8.44 0.32 2.02
CA LEU A 21 -9.24 0.70 0.87
C LEU A 21 -10.32 1.74 1.23
N LEU A 22 -11.06 1.51 2.30
CA LEU A 22 -12.09 2.44 2.77
C LEU A 22 -11.50 3.78 3.23
N GLU A 23 -10.38 3.77 3.94
CA GLU A 23 -9.67 4.99 4.32
C GLU A 23 -9.07 5.70 3.10
N SER A 24 -8.59 4.96 2.10
CA SER A 24 -8.07 5.54 0.86
C SER A 24 -9.11 6.35 0.09
N LEU A 25 -10.38 5.96 0.15
CA LEU A 25 -11.48 6.70 -0.47
C LEU A 25 -11.77 8.04 0.22
N LYS A 26 -11.41 8.17 1.49
CA LYS A 26 -11.57 9.42 2.27
C LYS A 26 -10.34 10.33 2.17
N TYR A 27 -9.20 9.78 1.78
CA TYR A 27 -7.95 10.50 1.72
C TYR A 27 -7.93 11.52 0.59
N LYS A 28 -7.55 12.75 0.91
CA LYS A 28 -7.36 13.81 -0.07
C LYS A 28 -5.89 13.88 -0.46
N PRO A 29 -5.53 13.56 -1.72
CA PRO A 29 -4.16 13.66 -2.17
C PRO A 29 -3.61 15.08 -2.00
N GLU A 30 -2.41 15.19 -1.44
CA GLU A 30 -1.72 16.45 -1.19
C GLU A 30 -0.70 16.73 -2.30
N THR A 31 -0.27 18.00 -2.42
CA THR A 31 0.81 18.39 -3.32
C THR A 31 2.11 18.41 -2.56
N TYR A 32 3.09 17.71 -3.10
CA TYR A 32 4.46 17.61 -2.57
C TYR A 32 5.44 18.25 -3.55
N GLU A 33 6.44 18.91 -2.99
CA GLU A 33 7.62 19.33 -3.72
C GLU A 33 8.76 18.37 -3.40
N LEU A 34 9.37 17.83 -4.44
CA LEU A 34 10.41 16.80 -4.35
C LEU A 34 11.69 17.35 -4.96
N GLU A 35 12.72 17.49 -4.15
CA GLU A 35 14.07 17.81 -4.61
C GLU A 35 14.88 16.50 -4.68
N MET A 36 15.25 16.11 -5.89
CA MET A 36 16.00 14.90 -6.17
C MET A 36 17.30 15.25 -6.91
N ASP A 37 18.45 14.99 -6.29
CA ASP A 37 19.78 15.26 -6.86
C ASP A 37 19.90 16.67 -7.45
N GLY A 38 19.30 17.69 -6.80
CA GLY A 38 19.31 19.09 -7.22
C GLY A 38 18.22 19.49 -8.23
N SER A 39 17.37 18.58 -8.64
CA SER A 39 16.20 18.86 -9.49
C SER A 39 14.94 18.89 -8.66
N THR A 40 14.10 19.94 -8.82
CA THR A 40 12.84 20.09 -8.07
C THR A 40 11.66 19.80 -8.97
N LEU A 41 10.77 18.90 -8.49
CA LEU A 41 9.53 18.51 -9.15
C LEU A 41 8.36 18.66 -8.18
N ARG A 42 7.17 18.92 -8.71
CA ARG A 42 5.93 18.99 -7.94
C ARG A 42 4.95 17.95 -8.40
N TYR A 43 4.44 17.16 -7.46
CA TYR A 43 3.44 16.13 -7.72
C TYR A 43 2.29 16.23 -6.73
N LYS A 44 1.08 16.07 -7.24
CA LYS A 44 -0.08 15.75 -6.41
C LYS A 44 -0.06 14.24 -6.23
N ALA A 45 0.17 13.77 -4.99
CA ALA A 45 0.35 12.36 -4.70
C ALA A 45 -0.65 11.85 -3.67
N PHE A 46 -1.08 10.62 -3.87
CA PHE A 46 -1.77 9.83 -2.86
C PHE A 46 -0.76 9.18 -1.90
N LEU A 47 0.33 8.68 -2.44
CA LEU A 47 1.41 8.01 -1.71
C LEU A 47 2.75 8.34 -2.38
N ILE A 48 3.78 8.54 -1.56
CA ILE A 48 5.17 8.55 -1.98
C ILE A 48 5.88 7.45 -1.20
N ALA A 49 6.42 6.47 -1.90
CA ALA A 49 7.20 5.39 -1.32
C ALA A 49 8.66 5.54 -1.73
N CYS A 50 9.55 5.40 -0.75
CA CYS A 50 10.99 5.41 -0.95
C CYS A 50 11.53 4.04 -0.57
N GLY A 51 12.15 3.34 -1.50
CA GLY A 51 12.64 1.99 -1.28
C GLY A 51 14.09 1.82 -1.71
N ASN A 52 14.82 1.02 -0.95
CA ASN A 52 16.12 0.45 -1.32
C ASN A 52 15.98 -1.04 -1.63
N ALA A 53 14.79 -1.59 -1.41
CA ALA A 53 14.40 -2.97 -1.73
C ALA A 53 13.09 -2.96 -2.52
N SER A 54 12.89 -3.95 -3.37
CA SER A 54 11.75 -3.98 -4.29
C SER A 54 10.39 -4.22 -3.61
N GLN A 55 10.39 -4.85 -2.43
CA GLN A 55 9.19 -5.23 -1.71
C GLN A 55 8.89 -4.28 -0.56
N TYR A 56 7.63 -3.90 -0.43
CA TYR A 56 7.09 -3.27 0.77
C TYR A 56 6.81 -4.30 1.87
N GLY A 57 6.57 -5.53 1.50
CA GLY A 57 6.24 -6.68 2.34
C GLY A 57 5.25 -7.60 1.62
N ASN A 58 5.14 -8.84 2.06
CA ASN A 58 4.16 -9.84 1.59
C ASN A 58 3.97 -9.88 0.05
N ASN A 59 5.06 -9.87 -0.70
CA ASN A 59 5.10 -9.84 -2.17
C ASN A 59 4.47 -8.58 -2.82
N ALA A 60 4.27 -7.49 -2.08
CA ALA A 60 3.85 -6.21 -2.63
C ALA A 60 5.09 -5.43 -3.12
N TYR A 61 5.27 -5.32 -4.42
CA TYR A 61 6.45 -4.72 -5.05
C TYR A 61 6.18 -3.27 -5.42
N ILE A 62 6.35 -2.35 -4.45
CA ILE A 62 6.10 -0.92 -4.65
C ILE A 62 7.22 -0.21 -5.43
N THR A 63 8.45 -0.70 -5.30
CA THR A 63 9.64 -0.23 -6.03
C THR A 63 10.28 -1.41 -6.78
N PRO A 64 9.62 -1.95 -7.83
CA PRO A 64 9.99 -3.24 -8.43
C PRO A 64 11.40 -3.29 -9.01
N GLN A 65 11.97 -2.13 -9.35
CA GLN A 65 13.32 -1.99 -9.92
C GLN A 65 14.41 -1.75 -8.87
N ALA A 66 14.04 -1.61 -7.59
CA ALA A 66 15.00 -1.32 -6.52
C ALA A 66 16.02 -2.44 -6.34
N THR A 67 17.27 -2.04 -6.13
CA THR A 67 18.41 -2.93 -5.98
C THR A 67 19.23 -2.53 -4.75
N LEU A 68 19.40 -3.46 -3.80
CA LEU A 68 20.03 -3.22 -2.49
C LEU A 68 21.47 -2.72 -2.52
N ASN A 69 22.18 -2.90 -3.64
CA ASN A 69 23.63 -2.68 -3.71
C ASN A 69 24.08 -1.63 -4.73
N ASP A 70 23.17 -0.95 -5.40
CA ASP A 70 23.52 0.07 -6.41
C ASP A 70 23.75 1.47 -5.82
N GLY A 71 23.34 1.69 -4.57
CA GLY A 71 23.50 2.97 -3.86
C GLY A 71 22.57 4.05 -4.38
N LEU A 72 21.41 3.66 -4.90
CA LEU A 72 20.33 4.53 -5.32
C LEU A 72 19.08 4.26 -4.48
N LEU A 73 18.29 5.30 -4.30
CA LEU A 73 16.96 5.26 -3.72
C LEU A 73 15.94 5.20 -4.85
N ASP A 74 15.07 4.22 -4.83
CA ASP A 74 13.95 4.14 -5.76
C ASP A 74 12.73 4.84 -5.13
N VAL A 75 12.17 5.80 -5.86
CA VAL A 75 11.04 6.62 -5.43
C VAL A 75 9.85 6.31 -6.32
N THR A 76 8.76 5.85 -5.72
CA THR A 76 7.50 5.59 -6.40
C THR A 76 6.44 6.56 -5.91
N ILE A 77 5.84 7.30 -6.82
CA ILE A 77 4.77 8.25 -6.56
C ILE A 77 3.48 7.67 -7.15
N LEU A 78 2.48 7.46 -6.30
CA LEU A 78 1.13 7.13 -6.73
C LEU A 78 0.33 8.42 -6.81
N GLU A 79 -0.03 8.81 -8.01
CA GLU A 79 -0.91 9.95 -8.29
C GLU A 79 -2.35 9.65 -7.84
N PRO A 80 -3.23 10.66 -7.76
CA PRO A 80 -4.64 10.44 -7.44
C PRO A 80 -5.28 9.41 -8.39
N PHE A 81 -5.99 8.47 -7.83
CA PHE A 81 -6.63 7.38 -8.54
C PHE A 81 -8.10 7.23 -8.11
N THR A 82 -8.87 6.46 -8.85
CA THR A 82 -10.27 6.15 -8.57
C THR A 82 -10.45 4.70 -8.14
N VAL A 83 -11.62 4.36 -7.64
CA VAL A 83 -11.96 2.97 -7.29
C VAL A 83 -11.78 2.02 -8.48
N LEU A 84 -12.01 2.52 -9.70
CA LEU A 84 -11.85 1.74 -10.93
C LEU A 84 -10.39 1.40 -11.26
N ASP A 85 -9.44 2.20 -10.76
CA ASP A 85 -8.00 1.95 -10.94
C ASP A 85 -7.47 0.86 -9.96
N VAL A 86 -8.16 0.61 -8.85
CA VAL A 86 -7.70 -0.27 -7.76
C VAL A 86 -7.39 -1.69 -8.22
N PRO A 87 -8.23 -2.39 -9.01
CA PRO A 87 -7.91 -3.75 -9.45
C PRO A 87 -6.63 -3.82 -10.27
N ALA A 88 -6.40 -2.87 -11.18
CA ALA A 88 -5.19 -2.83 -12.00
C ALA A 88 -3.94 -2.52 -11.14
N LEU A 89 -4.02 -1.51 -10.25
CA LEU A 89 -2.95 -1.16 -9.33
C LEU A 89 -2.57 -2.33 -8.43
N SER A 90 -3.55 -3.01 -7.85
CA SER A 90 -3.32 -4.17 -6.99
C SER A 90 -2.67 -5.32 -7.76
N PHE A 91 -3.20 -5.67 -8.93
CA PHE A 91 -2.62 -6.71 -9.77
C PHE A 91 -1.16 -6.41 -10.12
N GLN A 92 -0.87 -5.18 -10.54
CA GLN A 92 0.48 -4.77 -10.93
C GLN A 92 1.44 -4.72 -9.74
N LEU A 93 0.95 -4.34 -8.54
CA LEU A 93 1.74 -4.33 -7.31
C LEU A 93 2.27 -5.73 -6.98
N PHE A 94 1.44 -6.77 -7.10
CA PHE A 94 1.85 -8.14 -6.81
C PHE A 94 2.63 -8.81 -7.96
N ASN A 95 2.48 -8.31 -9.19
CA ASN A 95 3.20 -8.85 -10.37
C ASN A 95 4.49 -8.11 -10.70
N LYS A 96 5.00 -7.23 -9.85
CA LYS A 96 6.22 -6.42 -10.09
C LYS A 96 6.15 -5.51 -11.33
N THR A 97 4.96 -5.07 -11.71
CA THR A 97 4.72 -4.24 -12.91
C THR A 97 4.02 -2.93 -12.58
N ILE A 98 4.02 -2.53 -11.31
CA ILE A 98 3.32 -1.31 -10.87
C ILE A 98 3.90 -0.05 -11.54
N ASP A 99 5.18 -0.05 -11.84
CA ASP A 99 5.90 1.02 -12.56
C ASP A 99 5.38 1.23 -14.00
N GLN A 100 4.63 0.28 -14.56
CA GLN A 100 3.99 0.41 -15.88
C GLN A 100 2.61 1.07 -15.81
N ASN A 101 2.08 1.32 -14.60
CA ASN A 101 0.78 1.97 -14.45
C ASN A 101 0.86 3.47 -14.75
N SER A 102 -0.13 4.02 -15.48
CA SER A 102 -0.17 5.43 -15.83
C SER A 102 -0.25 6.38 -14.63
N ARG A 103 -0.79 5.92 -13.49
CA ARG A 103 -0.89 6.65 -12.23
C ARG A 103 0.39 6.62 -11.41
N ILE A 104 1.40 5.87 -11.86
CA ILE A 104 2.68 5.71 -11.16
C ILE A 104 3.76 6.50 -11.86
N LYS A 105 4.55 7.23 -11.07
CA LYS A 105 5.80 7.85 -11.50
C LYS A 105 6.93 7.27 -10.67
N THR A 106 7.99 6.85 -11.33
CA THR A 106 9.16 6.27 -10.68
C THR A 106 10.40 7.11 -10.96
N PHE A 107 11.23 7.28 -9.95
CA PHE A 107 12.50 8.01 -10.03
C PHE A 107 13.56 7.24 -9.28
N ARG A 108 14.82 7.50 -9.62
CA ARG A 108 15.98 6.98 -8.91
C ARG A 108 16.91 8.14 -8.58
N CYS A 109 17.31 8.26 -7.34
CA CYS A 109 18.16 9.36 -6.87
C CYS A 109 19.06 8.90 -5.73
N LYS A 110 20.06 9.71 -5.39
CA LYS A 110 20.92 9.51 -4.23
C LYS A 110 20.43 10.26 -3.01
N THR A 111 19.82 11.41 -3.25
CA THR A 111 19.28 12.29 -2.22
C THR A 111 17.86 12.69 -2.60
N LEU A 112 16.97 12.68 -1.62
CA LEU A 112 15.59 13.11 -1.78
C LEU A 112 15.23 14.00 -0.61
N ARG A 113 14.73 15.20 -0.90
CA ARG A 113 14.01 16.03 0.06
C ARG A 113 12.57 16.14 -0.37
N ILE A 114 11.65 15.88 0.56
CA ILE A 114 10.22 16.01 0.35
C ILE A 114 9.74 17.19 1.18
N HIS A 115 9.11 18.17 0.52
CA HIS A 115 8.40 19.24 1.20
C HIS A 115 6.89 19.08 1.05
N ARG A 116 6.17 19.23 2.15
CA ARG A 116 4.70 19.17 2.21
C ARG A 116 4.14 20.35 3.03
N SER A 117 2.84 20.64 2.84
CA SER A 117 2.19 21.83 3.42
C SER A 117 1.99 21.78 4.93
N LYS A 118 2.05 20.62 5.56
CA LYS A 118 1.83 20.40 6.99
C LYS A 118 2.50 19.12 7.49
N GLN A 119 2.69 19.03 8.79
CA GLN A 119 3.12 17.80 9.43
C GLN A 119 2.10 16.66 9.23
N GLY A 120 2.54 15.42 9.24
CA GLY A 120 1.68 14.27 9.11
C GLY A 120 2.42 12.96 9.37
N VAL A 121 1.68 11.85 9.23
CA VAL A 121 2.22 10.53 9.44
C VAL A 121 3.07 10.10 8.24
N ILE A 122 4.20 9.49 8.53
CA ILE A 122 5.00 8.69 7.60
C ILE A 122 5.21 7.31 8.22
N HIS A 123 5.65 6.34 7.42
CA HIS A 123 5.96 5.00 7.87
C HIS A 123 7.42 4.66 7.55
N PHE A 124 8.14 4.10 8.52
CA PHE A 124 9.44 3.46 8.35
C PHE A 124 9.27 1.97 8.56
N ASP A 125 9.47 1.17 7.53
CA ASP A 125 9.37 -0.29 7.56
C ASP A 125 8.10 -0.81 8.27
N GLY A 126 6.99 -0.07 8.13
CA GLY A 126 5.70 -0.39 8.76
C GLY A 126 5.40 0.37 10.05
N ASP A 127 6.39 0.97 10.70
CA ASP A 127 6.18 1.73 11.93
C ASP A 127 5.74 3.18 11.64
N PRO A 128 4.60 3.64 12.16
CA PRO A 128 4.11 5.00 11.94
C PRO A 128 4.87 6.02 12.80
N MET A 129 5.19 7.16 12.19
CA MET A 129 5.83 8.29 12.86
C MET A 129 5.24 9.60 12.37
N ILE A 130 5.13 10.60 13.25
CA ILE A 130 4.76 11.96 12.86
C ILE A 130 6.04 12.72 12.52
N MET A 131 6.10 13.27 11.31
CA MET A 131 7.19 14.15 10.88
C MET A 131 6.66 15.51 10.43
N GLY A 132 7.55 16.50 10.44
CA GLY A 132 7.28 17.87 9.99
C GLY A 132 7.06 18.00 8.48
N GLU A 133 7.15 19.23 8.01
CA GLU A 133 6.91 19.58 6.61
C GLU A 133 8.06 19.16 5.67
N ASN A 134 9.29 19.10 6.20
CA ASN A 134 10.48 18.73 5.45
C ASN A 134 10.96 17.34 5.88
N ILE A 135 11.16 16.46 4.93
CA ILE A 135 11.62 15.09 5.13
C ILE A 135 12.82 14.87 4.23
N ASP A 136 13.99 14.65 4.83
CA ASP A 136 15.23 14.33 4.11
C ASP A 136 15.44 12.82 4.12
N VAL A 137 15.62 12.22 2.94
CA VAL A 137 15.89 10.80 2.76
C VAL A 137 17.21 10.64 2.01
N ASN A 138 18.16 9.98 2.63
CA ASN A 138 19.49 9.78 2.09
C ASN A 138 19.88 8.31 2.16
N ILE A 139 20.61 7.84 1.13
CA ILE A 139 21.11 6.48 1.13
C ILE A 139 22.51 6.43 1.75
N ILE A 140 22.72 5.51 2.69
CA ILE A 140 24.01 5.22 3.29
C ILE A 140 24.59 3.99 2.58
N LYS A 141 25.54 4.21 1.68
CA LYS A 141 26.18 3.11 0.96
C LYS A 141 26.88 2.16 1.92
N ARG A 142 26.63 0.85 1.74
CA ARG A 142 27.22 -0.20 2.56
C ARG A 142 26.96 -0.04 4.07
N GLY A 143 25.84 0.59 4.44
CA GLY A 143 25.44 0.82 5.82
C GLY A 143 25.12 -0.47 6.58
N LEU A 144 24.76 -1.54 5.87
CA LEU A 144 24.48 -2.84 6.42
C LEU A 144 25.22 -3.95 5.66
N GLN A 145 25.84 -4.87 6.40
CA GLN A 145 26.43 -6.09 5.84
C GLN A 145 25.52 -7.28 6.18
N VAL A 146 25.09 -8.00 5.15
CA VAL A 146 24.22 -9.18 5.31
C VAL A 146 24.91 -10.42 4.72
N ILE A 147 24.70 -11.56 5.38
CA ILE A 147 25.15 -12.86 4.86
C ILE A 147 24.08 -13.36 3.90
N VAL A 148 24.47 -13.59 2.66
CA VAL A 148 23.58 -14.14 1.63
C VAL A 148 24.04 -15.53 1.21
N PRO A 149 23.12 -16.46 0.89
CA PRO A 149 23.48 -17.75 0.32
C PRO A 149 24.23 -17.58 -1.01
N LYS A 150 25.23 -18.40 -1.25
CA LYS A 150 26.00 -18.36 -2.52
C LYS A 150 25.15 -18.71 -3.76
N ASN A 151 24.12 -19.52 -3.58
CA ASN A 151 23.19 -19.92 -4.63
C ASN A 151 21.79 -19.44 -4.28
N VAL A 152 21.41 -18.27 -4.77
CA VAL A 152 20.02 -17.82 -4.75
C VAL A 152 19.38 -18.38 -6.00
N GLU A 153 18.55 -19.41 -5.90
CA GLU A 153 17.64 -19.78 -6.98
C GLU A 153 16.81 -18.55 -7.34
N LYS A 154 16.84 -18.18 -8.63
CA LYS A 154 15.93 -17.13 -9.13
C LYS A 154 14.52 -17.57 -8.81
N ASP A 155 13.79 -16.77 -8.05
CA ASP A 155 12.38 -16.99 -7.73
C ASP A 155 11.57 -17.14 -9.04
N SER A 156 11.45 -18.38 -9.48
CA SER A 156 10.65 -18.80 -10.64
C SER A 156 9.18 -19.01 -10.25
N SER A 157 8.71 -18.33 -9.18
CA SER A 157 7.32 -18.43 -8.78
C SER A 157 6.45 -18.13 -10.00
N ASN A 158 5.76 -19.19 -10.41
CA ASN A 158 5.03 -19.27 -11.67
C ASN A 158 4.01 -18.13 -11.74
N VAL A 159 3.98 -17.36 -12.82
CA VAL A 159 3.02 -16.27 -13.07
C VAL A 159 1.57 -16.74 -12.82
N LEU A 160 1.28 -18.01 -13.13
CA LEU A 160 0.00 -18.65 -12.86
C LEU A 160 -0.31 -18.73 -11.34
N GLN A 161 0.67 -19.06 -10.51
CA GLN A 161 0.49 -19.12 -9.05
C GLN A 161 0.15 -17.73 -8.50
N ARG A 162 0.88 -16.70 -8.91
CA ARG A 162 0.62 -15.31 -8.50
C ARG A 162 -0.74 -14.81 -8.96
N ALA A 163 -1.15 -15.15 -10.19
CA ALA A 163 -2.49 -14.82 -10.69
C ALA A 163 -3.58 -15.52 -9.86
N GLN A 164 -3.36 -16.77 -9.48
CA GLN A 164 -4.30 -17.54 -8.64
C GLN A 164 -4.39 -16.94 -7.24
N ASP A 165 -3.26 -16.58 -6.63
CA ASP A 165 -3.22 -15.95 -5.31
C ASP A 165 -3.93 -14.60 -5.32
N TYR A 166 -3.78 -13.81 -6.40
CA TYR A 166 -4.51 -12.57 -6.61
C TYR A 166 -6.03 -12.78 -6.72
N ILE A 167 -6.46 -13.75 -7.55
CA ILE A 167 -7.89 -14.08 -7.69
C ILE A 167 -8.49 -14.52 -6.37
N ASN A 168 -7.75 -15.31 -5.58
CA ASN A 168 -8.19 -15.74 -4.26
C ASN A 168 -8.30 -14.56 -3.30
N GLY A 169 -7.36 -13.61 -3.35
CA GLY A 169 -7.41 -12.36 -2.60
C GLY A 169 -8.64 -11.52 -2.94
N LEU A 170 -8.94 -11.35 -4.24
CA LEU A 170 -10.14 -10.60 -4.67
C LEU A 170 -11.45 -11.26 -4.22
N LYS A 171 -11.52 -12.60 -4.22
CA LYS A 171 -12.70 -13.32 -3.71
C LYS A 171 -12.91 -13.05 -2.22
N GLN A 172 -11.85 -13.08 -1.42
CA GLN A 172 -11.92 -12.79 0.02
C GLN A 172 -12.37 -11.35 0.29
N ILE A 173 -11.86 -10.38 -0.50
CA ILE A 173 -12.29 -8.97 -0.40
C ILE A 173 -13.78 -8.83 -0.73
N ASN A 174 -14.27 -9.47 -1.79
CA ASN A 174 -15.68 -9.46 -2.16
C ASN A 174 -16.58 -10.06 -1.06
N GLU A 175 -16.17 -11.18 -0.47
CA GLU A 175 -16.88 -11.81 0.64
C GLU A 175 -16.95 -10.89 1.87
N ALA A 176 -15.83 -10.26 2.24
CA ALA A 176 -15.78 -9.32 3.36
C ALA A 176 -16.66 -8.07 3.13
N ILE A 177 -16.65 -7.50 1.90
CA ILE A 177 -17.52 -6.37 1.54
C ILE A 177 -19.00 -6.77 1.63
N LEU A 178 -19.37 -7.95 1.15
CA LEU A 178 -20.74 -8.44 1.20
C LEU A 178 -21.21 -8.68 2.64
N GLU A 179 -20.35 -9.20 3.51
CA GLU A 179 -20.63 -9.38 4.93
C GLU A 179 -20.85 -8.03 5.62
N ASP A 180 -20.03 -7.03 5.36
CA ASP A 180 -20.15 -5.69 5.96
C ASP A 180 -21.42 -4.96 5.48
N ILE A 181 -21.73 -5.04 4.17
CA ILE A 181 -23.01 -4.52 3.63
C ILE A 181 -24.19 -5.21 4.29
N THR A 182 -24.13 -6.52 4.47
CA THR A 182 -25.21 -7.31 5.09
C THR A 182 -25.37 -6.93 6.56
N HIS A 183 -24.28 -6.76 7.29
CA HIS A 183 -24.26 -6.32 8.69
C HIS A 183 -24.82 -4.91 8.84
N THR A 184 -24.38 -3.99 7.99
CA THR A 184 -24.85 -2.58 7.98
C THR A 184 -26.34 -2.50 7.66
N ASN A 185 -26.82 -3.24 6.66
CA ASN A 185 -28.26 -3.31 6.33
C ASN A 185 -29.09 -3.88 7.49
N ARG A 186 -28.59 -4.90 8.18
CA ARG A 186 -29.26 -5.46 9.37
C ARG A 186 -29.37 -4.42 10.49
N MET A 187 -28.29 -3.69 10.77
CA MET A 187 -28.31 -2.59 11.77
C MET A 187 -29.29 -1.48 11.42
N ILE A 188 -29.40 -1.08 10.15
CA ILE A 188 -30.35 -0.07 9.67
C ILE A 188 -31.78 -0.56 9.86
N LEU A 189 -32.07 -1.80 9.49
CA LEU A 189 -33.38 -2.40 9.65
C LEU A 189 -33.79 -2.50 11.12
N ASP A 190 -32.89 -2.88 12.02
CA ASP A 190 -33.19 -3.00 13.45
C ASP A 190 -33.42 -1.64 14.10
N LYS A 191 -32.64 -0.62 13.75
CA LYS A 191 -32.88 0.78 14.16
C LYS A 191 -34.23 1.28 13.64
N GLY A 192 -34.57 0.98 12.38
CA GLY A 192 -35.88 1.33 11.81
C GLY A 192 -37.04 0.69 12.54
N LYS A 193 -36.96 -0.61 12.90
CA LYS A 193 -37.94 -1.31 13.71
C LYS A 193 -38.11 -0.71 15.11
N GLU A 194 -37.03 -0.34 15.77
CA GLU A 194 -37.06 0.33 17.07
C GLU A 194 -37.74 1.70 17.01
N GLN A 195 -37.49 2.49 15.98
CA GLN A 195 -38.16 3.79 15.79
C GLN A 195 -39.65 3.63 15.54
N ILE A 196 -40.07 2.67 14.70
CA ILE A 196 -41.49 2.38 14.46
C ILE A 196 -42.14 1.91 15.74
N LYS A 197 -41.49 1.10 16.57
CA LYS A 197 -42.03 0.63 17.85
C LYS A 197 -42.21 1.76 18.88
N LYS A 198 -41.34 2.77 18.86
CA LYS A 198 -41.47 4.00 19.68
C LYS A 198 -42.63 4.86 19.22
N LEU A 199 -42.84 5.03 17.90
CA LEU A 199 -43.97 5.80 17.34
C LEU A 199 -45.32 5.17 17.56
N ARG A 200 -45.41 3.84 17.75
CA ARG A 200 -46.68 3.12 18.06
C ARG A 200 -47.07 3.13 19.54
N LYS A 201 -46.15 3.61 20.41
CA LYS A 201 -46.42 3.68 21.87
C LYS A 201 -46.82 5.09 22.35
N ASN A 202 -46.77 6.08 21.49
CA ASN A 202 -47.31 7.43 21.66
C ASN A 202 -48.59 7.57 20.86
#